data_2e465d562ae53ca0c2e422ffa66c17a0
#
_entry.id   2e465d562ae53ca0c2e422ffa66c17a0
#
_cell.length_a   1.000
_cell.length_b   1.000
_cell.length_c   1.000
_cell.angle_alpha   90.00
_cell.angle_beta   90.00
_cell.angle_gamma   90.00
#
_symmetry.space_group_name_H-M   'P 1'
#
loop_
_entity.id
_entity.type
_entity.pdbx_description
1 polymer ?
#
loop_
_entity_poly.entity_id
_entity_poly.type
_entity_poly.pdbx_seq_one_letter_code
_entity_poly.pdbx_strand_id
1 'polypeptide(L)'
;MVLNKTTGVIGMLLEFRCSNHKSIKNEITFSMLAGSDDTHEKSLKLHNGMRILRTAVIYGPNGSGKSNFIDALNFCALMVDKSMRFQPGEKVPQSEHKTSEEGEASSYAVQFLKDGIRYAYGFTIQAQEIAEEYLYYFPKGRQVKIFERSGQTITPGDRYKSSFQQSLSVLKENRLFLACGGKLFQRKRSGGSLSVFYQRSGDLRFKEE
;
A
#
# COMPACT_ATOMS: atom_id res chain seq x y z
N MET A 1 5.53 2.87 16.53
CA MET A 1 5.90 1.98 15.43
C MET A 1 7.25 2.43 14.89
N VAL A 2 8.30 1.71 15.21
CA VAL A 2 9.65 1.98 14.71
C VAL A 2 9.86 1.05 13.51
N LEU A 3 9.88 1.59 12.32
CA LEU A 3 10.30 0.86 11.12
C LEU A 3 11.83 0.85 11.13
N ASN A 4 12.41 -0.23 11.69
CA ASN A 4 13.85 -0.37 11.82
C ASN A 4 14.50 -0.77 10.48
N LYS A 5 15.63 -0.13 10.21
CA LYS A 5 16.57 -0.45 9.14
C LYS A 5 17.11 -1.87 9.33
N THR A 6 16.83 -2.77 8.39
CA THR A 6 17.74 -3.88 8.09
C THR A 6 17.75 -4.14 6.59
N THR A 7 18.82 -3.76 5.96
CA THR A 7 19.36 -4.15 4.65
C THR A 7 18.34 -4.43 3.53
N GLY A 8 18.04 -3.41 2.73
CA GLY A 8 17.37 -3.54 1.43
C GLY A 8 16.20 -2.58 1.28
N VAL A 9 16.49 -1.39 0.80
CA VAL A 9 15.55 -0.38 0.27
C VAL A 9 14.17 -0.35 0.93
N ILE A 10 14.10 0.19 2.14
CA ILE A 10 12.85 0.44 2.84
C ILE A 10 12.25 1.71 2.26
N GLY A 11 11.04 1.62 1.69
CA GLY A 11 10.24 2.78 1.38
C GLY A 11 9.84 3.50 2.67
N MET A 12 9.80 4.83 2.65
CA MET A 12 9.30 5.62 3.78
C MET A 12 7.82 5.87 3.58
N LEU A 13 6.99 5.47 4.54
CA LEU A 13 5.56 5.76 4.52
C LEU A 13 5.35 7.28 4.58
N LEU A 14 4.52 7.79 3.69
CA LEU A 14 4.07 9.17 3.66
C LEU A 14 2.63 9.31 4.14
N GLU A 15 1.77 8.41 3.68
CA GLU A 15 0.35 8.42 4.01
C GLU A 15 -0.23 7.01 3.89
N PHE A 16 -1.16 6.68 4.77
CA PHE A 16 -1.99 5.48 4.68
C PHE A 16 -3.46 5.86 4.88
N ARG A 17 -4.33 5.36 4.02
CA ARG A 17 -5.79 5.52 4.13
C ARG A 17 -6.44 4.15 4.08
N CYS A 18 -7.51 4.00 4.84
CA CYS A 18 -8.37 2.83 4.75
C CYS A 18 -9.81 3.17 5.15
N SER A 19 -10.75 2.42 4.62
CA SER A 19 -12.17 2.47 4.98
C SER A 19 -12.77 1.06 5.03
N ASN A 20 -13.87 0.93 5.73
CA ASN A 20 -14.61 -0.32 5.91
C ASN A 20 -13.71 -1.49 6.36
N HIS A 21 -12.96 -1.30 7.46
CA HIS A 21 -12.10 -2.32 8.02
C HIS A 21 -12.32 -2.47 9.54
N LYS A 22 -12.86 -3.59 9.99
CA LYS A 22 -13.16 -3.88 11.40
C LYS A 22 -13.97 -2.76 12.09
N SER A 23 -13.35 -1.97 12.98
CA SER A 23 -14.02 -0.84 13.65
C SER A 23 -13.92 0.47 12.87
N ILE A 24 -13.25 0.49 11.74
CA ILE A 24 -13.07 1.67 10.88
C ILE A 24 -14.14 1.62 9.79
N LYS A 25 -15.23 2.41 9.93
CA LYS A 25 -16.29 2.49 8.93
C LYS A 25 -15.92 3.46 7.82
N ASN A 26 -15.78 4.72 8.16
CA ASN A 26 -15.45 5.78 7.21
C ASN A 26 -13.96 5.82 6.93
N GLU A 27 -13.55 6.45 5.82
CA GLU A 27 -12.15 6.63 5.51
C GLU A 27 -11.41 7.38 6.62
N ILE A 28 -10.32 6.81 7.07
CA ILE A 28 -9.34 7.47 7.93
C ILE A 28 -8.06 7.71 7.15
N THR A 29 -7.40 8.82 7.46
CA THR A 29 -6.10 9.19 6.89
C THR A 29 -5.06 9.29 8.00
N PHE A 30 -3.98 8.53 7.85
CA PHE A 30 -2.78 8.64 8.68
C PHE A 30 -1.65 9.21 7.84
N SER A 31 -1.12 10.37 8.25
CA SER A 31 -0.07 11.08 7.51
C SER A 31 1.23 11.15 8.32
N MET A 32 2.33 10.83 7.66
CA MET A 32 3.70 11.05 8.15
C MET A 32 4.28 12.38 7.63
N LEU A 33 3.50 13.20 6.93
CA LEU A 33 3.92 14.54 6.54
C LEU A 33 3.78 15.47 7.74
N ALA A 34 4.84 16.22 8.06
CA ALA A 34 4.81 17.18 9.13
C ALA A 34 3.94 18.39 8.78
N GLY A 35 3.24 18.92 9.76
CA GLY A 35 2.52 20.19 9.67
C GLY A 35 3.46 21.40 9.54
N SER A 36 2.92 22.60 9.73
CA SER A 36 3.65 23.87 9.61
C SER A 36 4.58 24.17 10.80
N ASP A 37 4.46 23.44 11.92
CA ASP A 37 5.32 23.62 13.09
C ASP A 37 6.78 23.28 12.76
N ASP A 38 7.71 24.18 13.05
CA ASP A 38 9.16 24.08 12.78
C ASP A 38 10.00 23.79 14.03
N THR A 39 9.40 23.72 15.23
CA THR A 39 10.06 23.57 16.52
C THR A 39 11.06 22.41 16.51
N HIS A 40 10.78 21.32 15.80
CA HIS A 40 11.60 20.12 15.74
C HIS A 40 12.10 19.78 14.32
N GLU A 41 12.38 20.77 13.48
CA GLU A 41 12.78 20.58 12.09
C GLU A 41 13.97 19.62 11.90
N LYS A 42 14.95 19.65 12.80
CA LYS A 42 16.12 18.74 12.78
C LYS A 42 15.75 17.26 12.91
N SER A 43 14.58 16.94 13.47
CA SER A 43 14.09 15.57 13.59
C SER A 43 13.36 15.07 12.34
N LEU A 44 13.07 15.94 11.41
CA LEU A 44 12.38 15.61 10.16
C LEU A 44 13.36 15.09 9.10
N LYS A 45 12.83 14.34 8.16
CA LYS A 45 13.51 14.06 6.89
C LYS A 45 12.96 14.99 5.82
N LEU A 46 13.84 15.79 5.25
CA LEU A 46 13.49 16.65 4.12
C LEU A 46 13.71 15.92 2.81
N HIS A 47 12.74 15.97 1.91
CA HIS A 47 12.85 15.41 0.57
C HIS A 47 11.96 16.17 -0.42
N ASN A 48 12.56 16.79 -1.44
CA ASN A 48 11.83 17.53 -2.50
C ASN A 48 10.73 18.46 -1.95
N GLY A 49 11.04 19.25 -0.90
CA GLY A 49 10.09 20.14 -0.24
C GLY A 49 9.10 19.47 0.71
N MET A 50 9.08 18.15 0.80
CA MET A 50 8.29 17.43 1.79
C MET A 50 9.04 17.33 3.12
N ARG A 51 8.35 17.63 4.21
CA ARG A 51 8.80 17.48 5.60
C ARG A 51 8.20 16.20 6.15
N ILE A 52 9.02 15.19 6.40
CA ILE A 52 8.55 13.83 6.70
C ILE A 52 8.93 13.47 8.13
N LEU A 53 7.96 13.04 8.91
CA LEU A 53 8.15 12.52 10.27
C LEU A 53 8.89 11.18 10.20
N ARG A 54 9.84 10.97 11.13
CA ARG A 54 10.56 9.69 11.24
C ARG A 54 9.82 8.68 12.09
N THR A 55 8.96 9.17 12.97
CA THR A 55 8.20 8.35 13.93
C THR A 55 6.85 9.00 14.16
N ALA A 56 5.84 8.19 14.39
CA ALA A 56 4.55 8.62 14.87
C ALA A 56 4.12 7.71 16.03
N VAL A 57 3.40 8.26 16.97
CA VAL A 57 2.85 7.53 18.13
C VAL A 57 1.34 7.57 18.05
N ILE A 58 0.69 6.43 18.16
CA ILE A 58 -0.76 6.30 18.21
C ILE A 58 -1.13 5.94 19.66
N TYR A 59 -1.88 6.81 20.31
CA TYR A 59 -2.35 6.59 21.68
C TYR A 59 -3.86 6.86 21.78
N GLY A 60 -4.47 6.36 22.82
CA GLY A 60 -5.90 6.51 23.10
C GLY A 60 -6.41 5.42 24.04
N PRO A 61 -7.67 5.50 24.51
CA PRO A 61 -8.25 4.53 25.43
C PRO A 61 -8.37 3.14 24.79
N ASN A 62 -8.55 2.11 25.61
CA ASN A 62 -8.83 0.77 25.12
C ASN A 62 -10.14 0.77 24.31
N GLY A 63 -10.15 -0.01 23.21
CA GLY A 63 -11.30 -0.03 22.31
C GLY A 63 -11.38 1.10 21.29
N SER A 64 -10.44 2.08 21.29
CA SER A 64 -10.47 3.23 20.35
C SER A 64 -10.06 2.91 18.90
N GLY A 65 -9.80 1.65 18.55
CA GLY A 65 -9.47 1.24 17.19
C GLY A 65 -7.98 1.26 16.83
N LYS A 66 -7.06 1.54 17.78
CA LYS A 66 -5.61 1.57 17.51
C LYS A 66 -5.09 0.28 16.86
N SER A 67 -5.45 -0.86 17.43
CA SER A 67 -5.06 -2.17 16.89
C SER A 67 -5.68 -2.44 15.52
N ASN A 68 -6.89 -1.97 15.27
CA ASN A 68 -7.56 -2.14 13.97
C ASN A 68 -6.91 -1.29 12.88
N PHE A 69 -6.35 -0.12 13.22
CA PHE A 69 -5.55 0.66 12.31
C PHE A 69 -4.26 -0.08 11.91
N ILE A 70 -3.54 -0.64 12.89
CA ILE A 70 -2.33 -1.44 12.64
C ILE A 70 -2.67 -2.69 11.82
N ASP A 71 -3.81 -3.34 12.14
CA ASP A 71 -4.30 -4.50 11.40
C ASP A 71 -4.61 -4.15 9.94
N ALA A 72 -5.24 -3.01 9.66
CA ALA A 72 -5.51 -2.55 8.28
C ALA A 72 -4.22 -2.35 7.48
N LEU A 73 -3.18 -1.76 8.09
CA LEU A 73 -1.87 -1.58 7.46
C LEU A 73 -1.18 -2.93 7.18
N ASN A 74 -1.25 -3.85 8.15
CA ASN A 74 -0.73 -5.21 7.99
C ASN A 74 -1.49 -6.00 6.94
N PHE A 75 -2.80 -5.86 6.89
CA PHE A 75 -3.65 -6.48 5.87
C PHE A 75 -3.26 -5.99 4.47
N CYS A 76 -3.06 -4.69 4.28
CA CYS A 76 -2.58 -4.13 3.02
C CYS A 76 -1.24 -4.77 2.59
N ALA A 77 -0.27 -4.87 3.50
CA ALA A 77 1.01 -5.51 3.23
C ALA A 77 0.87 -7.02 2.93
N LEU A 78 0.02 -7.72 3.67
CA LEU A 78 -0.25 -9.14 3.48
C LEU A 78 -0.88 -9.42 2.11
N MET A 79 -1.84 -8.60 1.68
CA MET A 79 -2.47 -8.74 0.37
C MET A 79 -1.45 -8.62 -0.76
N VAL A 80 -0.53 -7.65 -0.67
CA VAL A 80 0.55 -7.49 -1.66
C VAL A 80 1.52 -8.67 -1.67
N ASP A 81 1.85 -9.23 -0.50
CA ASP A 81 2.79 -10.36 -0.40
C ASP A 81 2.16 -11.70 -0.81
N LYS A 82 0.91 -11.94 -0.44
CA LYS A 82 0.32 -13.29 -0.48
C LYS A 82 -0.78 -13.50 -1.51
N SER A 83 -1.44 -12.45 -2.02
CA SER A 83 -2.60 -12.63 -2.92
C SER A 83 -2.27 -13.42 -4.20
N MET A 84 -1.02 -13.39 -4.67
CA MET A 84 -0.59 -14.23 -5.79
C MET A 84 -0.76 -15.73 -5.53
N ARG A 85 -0.79 -16.18 -4.27
CA ARG A 85 -0.92 -17.58 -3.88
C ARG A 85 -2.36 -18.03 -3.71
N PHE A 86 -3.33 -17.11 -3.75
CA PHE A 86 -4.74 -17.46 -3.63
C PHE A 86 -5.18 -18.35 -4.80
N GLN A 87 -5.96 -19.37 -4.48
CA GLN A 87 -6.50 -20.25 -5.50
C GLN A 87 -7.62 -19.55 -6.28
N PRO A 88 -7.83 -19.89 -7.56
CA PRO A 88 -8.98 -19.38 -8.28
C PRO A 88 -10.29 -19.70 -7.54
N GLY A 89 -11.17 -18.70 -7.40
CA GLY A 89 -12.42 -18.83 -6.64
C GLY A 89 -12.28 -18.76 -5.12
N GLU A 90 -11.07 -18.69 -4.57
CA GLU A 90 -10.86 -18.40 -3.16
C GLU A 90 -11.25 -16.93 -2.87
N LYS A 91 -12.05 -16.74 -1.84
CA LYS A 91 -12.52 -15.41 -1.45
C LYS A 91 -11.39 -14.59 -0.83
N VAL A 92 -11.31 -13.30 -1.18
CA VAL A 92 -10.39 -12.38 -0.52
C VAL A 92 -10.83 -12.24 0.95
N PRO A 93 -9.93 -12.43 1.93
CA PRO A 93 -10.27 -12.23 3.33
C PRO A 93 -10.59 -10.75 3.56
N GLN A 94 -11.85 -10.46 3.79
CA GLN A 94 -12.34 -9.12 4.05
C GLN A 94 -12.88 -9.06 5.48
N SER A 95 -12.46 -8.05 6.22
CA SER A 95 -12.93 -7.78 7.59
C SER A 95 -13.72 -6.49 7.61
N GLU A 96 -14.95 -6.54 7.10
CA GLU A 96 -15.84 -5.39 7.00
C GLU A 96 -16.24 -4.84 8.37
N HIS A 97 -16.65 -3.58 8.39
CA HIS A 97 -17.23 -2.98 9.58
C HIS A 97 -18.61 -3.62 9.87
N LYS A 98 -18.92 -3.84 11.13
CA LYS A 98 -20.16 -4.55 11.56
C LYS A 98 -21.48 -3.94 11.07
N THR A 99 -21.49 -2.64 10.76
CA THR A 99 -22.66 -1.93 10.25
C THR A 99 -22.55 -1.58 8.77
N SER A 100 -21.62 -2.18 8.06
CA SER A 100 -21.54 -2.05 6.61
C SER A 100 -22.69 -2.79 5.95
N GLU A 101 -23.16 -2.26 4.83
CA GLU A 101 -24.11 -2.95 3.98
C GLU A 101 -23.43 -4.11 3.27
N GLU A 102 -24.19 -5.14 2.91
CA GLU A 102 -23.65 -6.26 2.14
C GLU A 102 -23.04 -5.78 0.82
N GLY A 103 -21.80 -6.12 0.60
CA GLY A 103 -21.06 -5.68 -0.61
C GLY A 103 -20.51 -4.25 -0.54
N GLU A 104 -20.56 -3.59 0.61
CA GLU A 104 -19.89 -2.30 0.80
C GLU A 104 -18.37 -2.47 0.64
N ALA A 105 -17.77 -1.59 -0.17
CA ALA A 105 -16.37 -1.70 -0.53
C ALA A 105 -15.43 -1.39 0.65
N SER A 106 -14.35 -2.18 0.79
CA SER A 106 -13.22 -1.87 1.67
C SER A 106 -12.06 -1.32 0.85
N SER A 107 -11.56 -0.13 1.20
CA SER A 107 -10.49 0.54 0.44
C SER A 107 -9.22 0.67 1.26
N TYR A 108 -8.09 0.53 0.59
CA TYR A 108 -6.76 0.67 1.16
C TYR A 108 -5.87 1.44 0.20
N ALA A 109 -5.22 2.49 0.70
CA ALA A 109 -4.30 3.29 -0.10
C ALA A 109 -3.06 3.67 0.69
N VAL A 110 -1.90 3.64 0.05
CA VAL A 110 -0.62 3.98 0.65
C VAL A 110 0.18 4.89 -0.27
N GLN A 111 0.73 5.96 0.28
CA GLN A 111 1.78 6.73 -0.37
C GLN A 111 3.11 6.50 0.35
N PHE A 112 4.15 6.34 -0.41
CA PHE A 112 5.48 6.08 0.14
C PHE A 112 6.57 6.65 -0.76
N LEU A 113 7.72 6.89 -0.16
CA LEU A 113 8.93 7.33 -0.83
C LEU A 113 9.89 6.15 -0.94
N LYS A 114 10.33 5.83 -2.16
CA LYS A 114 11.33 4.79 -2.42
C LYS A 114 12.35 5.30 -3.43
N ASP A 115 13.62 5.13 -3.12
CA ASP A 115 14.75 5.59 -3.96
C ASP A 115 14.61 7.05 -4.40
N GLY A 116 14.07 7.91 -3.51
CA GLY A 116 13.81 9.31 -3.79
C GLY A 116 12.60 9.59 -4.69
N ILE A 117 11.82 8.59 -5.06
CA ILE A 117 10.61 8.74 -5.88
C ILE A 117 9.38 8.45 -5.02
N ARG A 118 8.38 9.34 -5.09
CA ARG A 118 7.08 9.11 -4.46
C ARG A 118 6.24 8.17 -5.30
N TYR A 119 5.57 7.25 -4.63
CA TYR A 119 4.58 6.32 -5.21
C TYR A 119 3.24 6.47 -4.50
N ALA A 120 2.16 6.21 -5.21
CA ALA A 120 0.82 6.05 -4.68
C ALA A 120 0.25 4.72 -5.19
N TYR A 121 -0.13 3.86 -4.27
CA TYR A 121 -0.73 2.56 -4.53
C TYR A 121 -2.01 2.41 -3.75
N GLY A 122 -3.01 1.79 -4.33
CA GLY A 122 -4.24 1.47 -3.62
C GLY A 122 -5.01 0.36 -4.31
N PHE A 123 -5.93 -0.25 -3.55
CA PHE A 123 -6.87 -1.24 -4.04
C PHE A 123 -8.17 -1.20 -3.24
N THR A 124 -9.22 -1.68 -3.88
CA THR A 124 -10.56 -1.80 -3.32
C THR A 124 -11.01 -3.24 -3.42
N ILE A 125 -11.55 -3.77 -2.32
CA ILE A 125 -12.19 -5.08 -2.26
C ILE A 125 -13.69 -4.84 -2.19
N GLN A 126 -14.44 -5.49 -3.07
CA GLN A 126 -15.90 -5.49 -3.07
C GLN A 126 -16.40 -6.88 -3.41
N ALA A 127 -17.43 -7.33 -2.69
CA ALA A 127 -17.96 -8.69 -2.84
C ALA A 127 -16.87 -9.79 -2.77
N GLN A 128 -15.85 -9.58 -1.95
CA GLN A 128 -14.70 -10.48 -1.74
C GLN A 128 -13.80 -10.69 -2.98
N GLU A 129 -13.85 -9.74 -3.90
CA GLU A 129 -12.98 -9.66 -5.09
C GLU A 129 -12.23 -8.33 -5.13
N ILE A 130 -11.17 -8.27 -5.92
CA ILE A 130 -10.46 -7.02 -6.18
C ILE A 130 -11.23 -6.23 -7.24
N ALA A 131 -11.98 -5.22 -6.81
CA ALA A 131 -12.78 -4.37 -7.69
C ALA A 131 -11.90 -3.36 -8.43
N GLU A 132 -10.99 -2.71 -7.71
CA GLU A 132 -10.10 -1.70 -8.26
C GLU A 132 -8.68 -1.86 -7.72
N GLU A 133 -7.69 -1.43 -8.51
CA GLU A 133 -6.30 -1.35 -8.08
C GLU A 133 -5.57 -0.31 -8.93
N TYR A 134 -4.65 0.44 -8.33
CA TYR A 134 -3.84 1.40 -9.07
C TYR A 134 -2.42 1.51 -8.53
N LEU A 135 -1.50 1.88 -9.41
CA LEU A 135 -0.15 2.27 -9.05
C LEU A 135 0.30 3.45 -9.88
N TYR A 136 0.70 4.53 -9.19
CA TYR A 136 1.30 5.72 -9.78
C TYR A 136 2.67 5.97 -9.17
N TYR A 137 3.50 6.70 -9.91
CA TYR A 137 4.74 7.26 -9.38
C TYR A 137 4.88 8.74 -9.79
N PHE A 138 5.72 9.47 -9.08
CA PHE A 138 5.84 10.92 -9.24
C PHE A 138 7.28 11.33 -9.53
N PRO A 139 7.83 11.04 -10.74
CA PRO A 139 9.12 11.54 -11.13
C PRO A 139 9.00 13.06 -11.32
N LYS A 140 9.81 13.85 -10.65
CA LYS A 140 9.76 15.32 -10.71
C LYS A 140 8.40 15.92 -10.27
N GLY A 141 7.70 15.25 -9.35
CA GLY A 141 6.45 15.75 -8.75
C GLY A 141 5.17 15.56 -9.58
N ARG A 142 5.25 15.18 -10.85
CA ARG A 142 4.07 14.92 -11.71
C ARG A 142 3.65 13.47 -11.62
N GLN A 143 2.34 13.23 -11.53
CA GLN A 143 1.79 11.88 -11.53
C GLN A 143 1.97 11.20 -12.87
N VAL A 144 2.50 9.98 -12.84
CA VAL A 144 2.62 9.10 -13.99
C VAL A 144 1.98 7.76 -13.65
N LYS A 145 1.06 7.32 -14.50
CA LYS A 145 0.41 6.02 -14.35
C LYS A 145 1.38 4.89 -14.68
N ILE A 146 1.43 3.89 -13.78
CA ILE A 146 2.03 2.60 -14.07
C ILE A 146 0.93 1.66 -14.55
N PHE A 147 -0.15 1.51 -13.76
CA PHE A 147 -1.37 0.82 -14.17
C PHE A 147 -2.58 1.30 -13.35
N GLU A 148 -3.74 1.06 -13.90
CA GLU A 148 -5.04 1.05 -13.23
C GLU A 148 -5.74 -0.26 -13.56
N ARG A 149 -6.57 -0.73 -12.63
CA ARG A 149 -7.38 -1.92 -12.76
C ARG A 149 -8.83 -1.61 -12.38
N SER A 150 -9.74 -2.13 -13.17
CA SER A 150 -11.18 -2.20 -12.86
C SER A 150 -11.66 -3.62 -13.17
N GLY A 151 -12.07 -4.35 -12.14
CA GLY A 151 -12.36 -5.78 -12.23
C GLY A 151 -11.20 -6.60 -12.82
N GLN A 152 -11.39 -7.22 -13.97
CA GLN A 152 -10.37 -7.98 -14.67
C GLN A 152 -9.63 -7.17 -15.75
N THR A 153 -9.99 -5.89 -15.93
CA THR A 153 -9.39 -5.03 -16.95
C THR A 153 -8.23 -4.24 -16.38
N ILE A 154 -7.05 -4.39 -17.00
CA ILE A 154 -5.85 -3.59 -16.66
C ILE A 154 -5.61 -2.54 -17.73
N THR A 155 -5.51 -1.29 -17.32
CA THR A 155 -5.12 -0.16 -18.17
C THR A 155 -3.69 0.26 -17.84
N PRO A 156 -2.68 -0.19 -18.60
CA PRO A 156 -1.29 0.18 -18.36
C PRO A 156 -1.05 1.66 -18.71
N GLY A 157 -0.09 2.26 -18.01
CA GLY A 157 0.49 3.53 -18.48
C GLY A 157 1.26 3.33 -19.77
N ASP A 158 1.41 4.41 -20.57
CA ASP A 158 1.99 4.32 -21.92
C ASP A 158 3.36 3.64 -21.98
N ARG A 159 4.20 3.86 -20.96
CA ARG A 159 5.54 3.27 -20.88
C ARG A 159 5.55 1.79 -20.51
N TYR A 160 4.43 1.23 -20.08
CA TYR A 160 4.31 -0.12 -19.49
C TYR A 160 3.49 -1.08 -20.33
N LYS A 161 2.92 -0.64 -21.47
CA LYS A 161 2.02 -1.44 -22.33
C LYS A 161 2.57 -2.81 -22.70
N SER A 162 3.84 -2.88 -23.08
CA SER A 162 4.48 -4.16 -23.46
C SER A 162 4.94 -5.00 -22.26
N SER A 163 4.99 -4.43 -21.07
CA SER A 163 5.60 -5.08 -19.89
C SER A 163 4.62 -5.99 -19.14
N PHE A 164 3.31 -5.85 -19.35
CA PHE A 164 2.29 -6.49 -18.52
C PHE A 164 1.65 -7.74 -19.14
N GLN A 165 1.94 -8.08 -20.38
CA GLN A 165 1.30 -9.23 -21.07
C GLN A 165 1.42 -10.55 -20.28
N GLN A 166 2.58 -10.85 -19.73
CA GLN A 166 2.78 -12.07 -18.94
C GLN A 166 2.03 -12.05 -17.60
N SER A 167 1.85 -10.87 -17.00
CA SER A 167 1.16 -10.73 -15.71
C SER A 167 -0.35 -10.84 -15.87
N LEU A 168 -0.90 -10.51 -17.05
CA LEU A 168 -2.33 -10.65 -17.35
C LEU A 168 -2.78 -12.11 -17.34
N SER A 169 -1.95 -13.05 -17.78
CA SER A 169 -2.30 -14.48 -17.82
C SER A 169 -2.51 -15.12 -16.45
N VAL A 170 -1.93 -14.53 -15.39
CA VAL A 170 -2.03 -15.03 -14.01
C VAL A 170 -2.94 -14.18 -13.13
N LEU A 171 -3.52 -13.11 -13.69
CA LEU A 171 -4.48 -12.27 -12.98
C LEU A 171 -5.75 -13.06 -12.71
N LYS A 172 -6.27 -12.92 -11.49
CA LYS A 172 -7.54 -13.48 -11.04
C LYS A 172 -8.29 -12.43 -10.24
N GLU A 173 -9.58 -12.66 -10.03
CA GLU A 173 -10.49 -11.78 -9.29
C GLU A 173 -10.02 -11.49 -7.85
N ASN A 174 -9.32 -12.44 -7.25
CA ASN A 174 -8.86 -12.41 -5.88
C ASN A 174 -7.37 -12.05 -5.72
N ARG A 175 -6.64 -11.77 -6.81
CA ARG A 175 -5.22 -11.47 -6.79
C ARG A 175 -4.95 -10.01 -7.12
N LEU A 176 -4.11 -9.36 -6.35
CA LEU A 176 -3.60 -8.02 -6.71
C LEU A 176 -2.69 -8.13 -7.95
N PHE A 177 -2.87 -7.22 -8.89
CA PHE A 177 -2.03 -7.17 -10.09
C PHE A 177 -0.57 -6.83 -9.75
N LEU A 178 -0.36 -5.99 -8.74
CA LEU A 178 0.98 -5.72 -8.20
C LEU A 178 1.68 -7.01 -7.73
N ALA A 179 0.96 -7.91 -7.07
CA ALA A 179 1.49 -9.20 -6.64
C ALA A 179 1.82 -10.12 -7.83
N CYS A 180 0.99 -10.11 -8.87
CA CYS A 180 1.21 -10.85 -10.13
C CYS A 180 2.43 -10.34 -10.90
N GLY A 181 2.65 -9.02 -10.90
CA GLY A 181 3.74 -8.35 -11.61
C GLY A 181 5.08 -8.33 -10.89
N GLY A 182 5.18 -8.88 -9.68
CA GLY A 182 6.34 -8.75 -8.80
C GLY A 182 7.69 -9.09 -9.45
N LYS A 183 7.76 -10.05 -10.37
CA LYS A 183 8.99 -10.38 -11.12
C LYS A 183 9.33 -9.32 -12.19
N LEU A 184 8.35 -8.67 -12.79
CA LEU A 184 8.55 -7.58 -13.75
C LEU A 184 9.11 -6.34 -13.06
N PHE A 185 8.64 -6.07 -11.85
CA PHE A 185 9.10 -4.94 -11.04
C PHE A 185 10.47 -5.19 -10.39
N GLN A 186 10.92 -6.45 -10.30
CA GLN A 186 12.25 -6.82 -9.78
C GLN A 186 13.36 -6.80 -10.84
N ARG A 187 13.07 -6.90 -12.13
CA ARG A 187 14.05 -7.25 -13.16
C ARG A 187 14.86 -6.11 -13.80
N LYS A 188 14.61 -4.85 -13.47
CA LYS A 188 15.45 -3.75 -13.98
C LYS A 188 16.35 -3.15 -12.90
N ARG A 189 17.46 -3.83 -12.65
CA ARG A 189 18.54 -3.37 -11.76
C ARG A 189 19.59 -2.50 -12.45
N SER A 190 19.30 -1.87 -13.55
CA SER A 190 20.20 -0.90 -14.19
C SER A 190 19.54 0.44 -14.51
N GLY A 191 18.48 0.79 -13.74
CA GLY A 191 17.78 2.05 -13.92
C GLY A 191 16.40 2.00 -13.28
N GLY A 192 16.30 2.06 -11.94
CA GLY A 192 15.03 2.27 -11.24
C GLY A 192 14.13 1.03 -11.15
N SER A 193 14.43 0.14 -10.22
CA SER A 193 13.64 -1.08 -9.95
C SER A 193 12.47 -0.78 -9.02
N LEU A 194 11.26 -1.18 -9.41
CA LEU A 194 10.02 -1.14 -8.62
C LEU A 194 9.88 -2.33 -7.64
N SER A 195 10.91 -2.66 -6.87
CA SER A 195 10.79 -3.61 -5.76
C SER A 195 10.17 -2.91 -4.54
N VAL A 196 8.90 -2.54 -4.63
CA VAL A 196 8.25 -1.61 -3.67
C VAL A 196 7.74 -2.31 -2.43
N PHE A 197 7.29 -3.54 -2.54
CA PHE A 197 6.63 -4.27 -1.46
C PHE A 197 7.23 -5.63 -1.15
N TYR A 198 8.28 -6.06 -1.85
CA TYR A 198 8.81 -7.40 -1.64
C TYR A 198 9.94 -7.39 -0.61
N GLN A 199 9.58 -7.63 0.63
CA GLN A 199 10.49 -8.16 1.63
C GLN A 199 9.83 -9.39 2.25
N ARG A 200 10.58 -10.51 2.28
CA ARG A 200 10.11 -11.78 2.87
C ARG A 200 9.50 -11.53 4.25
N SER A 201 8.41 -12.21 4.51
CA SER A 201 7.63 -12.26 5.75
C SER A 201 8.45 -12.66 6.99
N GLY A 202 9.44 -11.86 7.37
CA GLY A 202 10.28 -12.06 8.55
C GLY A 202 10.61 -10.79 9.32
N ASP A 203 10.44 -9.63 8.71
CA ASP A 203 11.01 -8.38 9.25
C ASP A 203 10.01 -7.34 9.75
N LEU A 204 8.71 -7.61 9.72
CA LEU A 204 7.72 -6.81 10.43
C LEU A 204 7.52 -7.41 11.82
N ARG A 205 8.44 -7.15 12.73
CA ARG A 205 8.25 -7.40 14.15
C ARG A 205 7.66 -6.15 14.79
N PHE A 206 6.41 -6.23 15.20
CA PHE A 206 5.82 -5.31 16.15
C PHE A 206 6.27 -5.74 17.54
N LYS A 207 6.94 -4.87 18.30
CA LYS A 207 7.09 -5.07 19.74
C LYS A 207 5.85 -4.50 20.41
N GLU A 208 5.06 -5.37 21.00
CA GLU A 208 4.15 -5.00 22.08
C GLU A 208 5.01 -4.80 23.34
N GLU A 209 5.00 -3.60 23.88
CA GLU A 209 5.37 -3.30 25.25
C GLU A 209 4.12 -3.12 26.09
#